data_df06bc36afc588f291790380f62e9107
#
_entry.id   df06bc36afc588f291790380f62e9107
#
_cell.length_a   1.000
_cell.length_b   1.000
_cell.length_c   1.000
_cell.angle_alpha   90.00
_cell.angle_beta   90.00
_cell.angle_gamma   90.00
#
_symmetry.space_group_name_H-M   'P 1'
#
loop_
_entity.id
_entity.type
_entity.pdbx_description
1 polymer ?
#
loop_
_entity_poly.entity_id
_entity_poly.type
_entity_poly.pdbx_seq_one_letter_code
_entity_poly.pdbx_strand_id
1 'polypeptide(L)'
;MTARNSIIPVFVPHLGCPNDCVFCNQRRISGHTEPATAQTVKTAIENAAALSPKGTKRQLAFYGGSFTAIPVAEQTALFEAAKPYLDDGTISSIRLSTRPDAIDAKTLARLKKYSVQTVELGAQSLCDKVLWLSNRGHTAKEVEDAAIMVKQAGFELILQMMTGLPGDTDESCVETAKKIIALRPDGVRIYPTVIVRDTELYDMWKAGTYKEHTVSDAVRVCAKITKLFDEAGIPIIRMGLNPTEDLSGGDAVGGAYHPALGELVRSRMMFDKAVKLLDGVESDKRVVLGVNKSDVSKMIGQHRCNAEALKSQFKLKSIKIMQTDINSGEIKLLSLD
;
A
#
# COMPACT_ATOMS: atom_id res chain seq x y z
N MET A 1 -21.71 -15.96 -6.73
CA MET A 1 -21.48 -14.64 -6.09
C MET A 1 -20.21 -14.76 -5.27
N THR A 2 -19.15 -14.03 -5.59
CA THR A 2 -17.93 -13.97 -4.77
C THR A 2 -18.29 -13.36 -3.42
N ALA A 3 -17.94 -14.06 -2.33
CA ALA A 3 -18.17 -13.56 -0.97
C ALA A 3 -17.49 -12.19 -0.82
N ARG A 4 -18.22 -11.18 -0.35
CA ARG A 4 -17.65 -9.86 -0.04
C ARG A 4 -16.75 -10.00 1.18
N ASN A 5 -15.50 -9.58 1.04
CA ASN A 5 -14.57 -9.49 2.16
C ASN A 5 -14.62 -8.07 2.74
N SER A 6 -14.69 -7.96 4.05
CA SER A 6 -14.64 -6.68 4.79
C SER A 6 -13.57 -6.74 5.86
N ILE A 7 -12.81 -5.66 6.00
CA ILE A 7 -11.82 -5.49 7.06
C ILE A 7 -12.42 -4.56 8.11
N ILE A 8 -12.35 -4.96 9.38
CA ILE A 8 -12.75 -4.19 10.55
C ILE A 8 -11.48 -3.64 11.20
N PRO A 9 -11.12 -2.36 10.97
CA PRO A 9 -9.90 -1.81 11.55
C PRO A 9 -10.10 -1.47 13.03
N VAL A 10 -9.13 -1.85 13.84
CA VAL A 10 -8.92 -1.38 15.22
C VAL A 10 -7.51 -0.83 15.27
N PHE A 11 -7.38 0.46 15.59
CA PHE A 11 -6.08 1.11 15.62
C PHE A 11 -5.44 1.01 16.99
N VAL A 12 -4.14 0.64 17.01
CA VAL A 12 -3.28 0.54 18.19
C VAL A 12 -2.17 1.58 18.03
N PRO A 13 -2.48 2.89 18.21
CA PRO A 13 -1.57 3.97 17.86
C PRO A 13 -0.36 4.02 18.77
N HIS A 14 0.84 4.18 18.20
CA HIS A 14 2.15 4.28 18.88
C HIS A 14 2.54 3.21 19.89
N LEU A 15 1.65 2.30 20.24
CA LEU A 15 1.98 1.22 21.14
C LEU A 15 2.93 0.22 20.46
N GLY A 16 3.93 -0.24 21.18
CA GLY A 16 4.89 -1.22 20.71
C GLY A 16 5.93 -0.71 19.71
N CYS A 17 5.97 0.58 19.38
CA CYS A 17 7.02 1.14 18.54
C CYS A 17 8.19 1.66 19.40
N PRO A 18 9.36 0.98 19.41
CA PRO A 18 10.52 1.40 20.21
C PRO A 18 11.29 2.58 19.58
N ASN A 19 11.05 2.88 18.31
CA ASN A 19 11.73 3.92 17.54
C ASN A 19 10.71 4.91 16.94
N ASP A 20 11.06 6.18 16.94
CA ASP A 20 10.35 7.23 16.24
C ASP A 20 10.86 7.33 14.80
N CYS A 21 10.20 6.64 13.88
CA CYS A 21 10.56 6.75 12.46
C CYS A 21 10.34 8.17 11.98
N VAL A 22 11.30 8.74 11.25
CA VAL A 22 11.29 10.16 10.82
C VAL A 22 10.02 10.59 10.07
N PHE A 23 9.35 9.66 9.39
CA PHE A 23 8.15 9.91 8.58
C PHE A 23 6.82 9.67 9.33
N CYS A 24 6.86 9.21 10.58
CA CYS A 24 5.69 8.62 11.23
C CYS A 24 5.08 9.53 12.30
N ASN A 25 3.79 9.82 12.14
CA ASN A 25 2.94 10.34 13.20
C ASN A 25 1.61 9.57 13.17
N GLN A 26 1.56 8.47 13.93
CA GLN A 26 0.39 7.58 13.93
C GLN A 26 -0.91 8.27 14.37
N ARG A 27 -0.84 9.24 15.26
CA ARG A 27 -2.02 9.98 15.72
C ARG A 27 -2.67 10.73 14.56
N ARG A 28 -1.86 11.46 13.74
CA ARG A 28 -2.35 12.21 12.57
C ARG A 28 -2.73 11.30 11.41
N ILE A 29 -1.96 10.23 11.19
CA ILE A 29 -2.20 9.30 10.08
C ILE A 29 -3.49 8.48 10.29
N SER A 30 -3.77 8.07 11.53
CA SER A 30 -4.92 7.22 11.85
C SER A 30 -6.14 8.00 12.35
N GLY A 31 -5.96 9.24 12.82
CA GLY A 31 -6.99 10.02 13.50
C GLY A 31 -7.35 9.47 14.91
N HIS A 32 -6.58 8.50 15.42
CA HIS A 32 -6.83 7.85 16.72
C HIS A 32 -5.73 8.22 17.71
N THR A 33 -6.14 8.70 18.88
CA THR A 33 -5.25 9.09 19.99
C THR A 33 -5.32 8.17 21.19
N GLU A 34 -6.46 7.50 21.36
CA GLU A 34 -6.71 6.62 22.50
C GLU A 34 -6.22 5.19 22.25
N PRO A 35 -5.67 4.51 23.27
CA PRO A 35 -5.32 3.10 23.18
C PRO A 35 -6.53 2.22 22.86
N ALA A 36 -6.33 1.20 22.03
CA ALA A 36 -7.35 0.20 21.78
C ALA A 36 -7.63 -0.59 23.08
N THR A 37 -8.90 -0.79 23.39
CA THR A 37 -9.37 -1.57 24.55
C THR A 37 -10.21 -2.75 24.09
N ALA A 38 -10.50 -3.68 25.01
CA ALA A 38 -11.46 -4.76 24.77
C ALA A 38 -12.82 -4.23 24.30
N GLN A 39 -13.27 -3.08 24.83
CA GLN A 39 -14.53 -2.46 24.41
C GLN A 39 -14.45 -1.89 23.01
N THR A 40 -13.32 -1.29 22.64
CA THR A 40 -13.08 -0.80 21.26
C THR A 40 -13.22 -1.94 20.25
N VAL A 41 -12.63 -3.12 20.55
CA VAL A 41 -12.72 -4.31 19.68
C VAL A 41 -14.18 -4.76 19.52
N LYS A 42 -14.92 -4.91 20.63
CA LYS A 42 -16.33 -5.34 20.61
C LYS A 42 -17.18 -4.38 19.77
N THR A 43 -17.12 -3.09 20.08
CA THR A 43 -17.88 -2.05 19.38
C THR A 43 -17.57 -2.02 17.89
N ALA A 44 -16.31 -2.16 17.48
CA ALA A 44 -15.93 -2.18 16.09
C ALA A 44 -16.53 -3.39 15.34
N ILE A 45 -16.50 -4.58 15.96
CA ILE A 45 -17.07 -5.81 15.38
C ILE A 45 -18.60 -5.70 15.27
N GLU A 46 -19.28 -5.29 16.34
CA GLU A 46 -20.73 -5.16 16.38
C GLU A 46 -21.26 -4.15 15.36
N ASN A 47 -20.63 -2.98 15.25
CA ASN A 47 -20.96 -1.97 14.28
C ASN A 47 -20.77 -2.49 12.84
N ALA A 48 -19.65 -3.15 12.57
CA ALA A 48 -19.39 -3.73 11.25
C ALA A 48 -20.38 -4.86 10.92
N ALA A 49 -20.78 -5.66 11.90
CA ALA A 49 -21.76 -6.72 11.69
C ALA A 49 -23.15 -6.14 11.37
N ALA A 50 -23.56 -5.07 12.05
CA ALA A 50 -24.83 -4.40 11.84
C ALA A 50 -24.93 -3.73 10.45
N LEU A 51 -23.82 -3.17 9.95
CA LEU A 51 -23.79 -2.42 8.69
C LEU A 51 -23.50 -3.29 7.45
N SER A 52 -22.98 -4.50 7.64
CA SER A 52 -22.55 -5.34 6.52
C SER A 52 -23.69 -6.23 6.00
N PRO A 53 -23.83 -6.44 4.69
CA PRO A 53 -24.76 -7.42 4.13
C PRO A 53 -24.54 -8.83 4.69
N LYS A 54 -25.62 -9.64 4.74
CA LYS A 54 -25.52 -11.06 5.12
C LYS A 54 -24.54 -11.80 4.21
N GLY A 55 -23.74 -12.72 4.78
CA GLY A 55 -22.75 -13.49 4.05
C GLY A 55 -21.42 -12.77 3.77
N THR A 56 -21.23 -11.55 4.28
CA THR A 56 -19.94 -10.86 4.23
C THR A 56 -18.94 -11.57 5.15
N LYS A 57 -17.79 -12.00 4.60
CA LYS A 57 -16.65 -12.45 5.41
C LYS A 57 -15.94 -11.23 6.02
N ARG A 58 -15.85 -11.19 7.34
CA ARG A 58 -15.25 -10.08 8.08
C ARG A 58 -13.94 -10.53 8.70
N GLN A 59 -12.90 -9.73 8.56
CA GLN A 59 -11.60 -9.94 9.19
C GLN A 59 -11.31 -8.77 10.11
N LEU A 60 -11.08 -9.04 11.40
CA LEU A 60 -10.62 -8.03 12.35
C LEU A 60 -9.17 -7.68 12.05
N ALA A 61 -8.83 -6.40 12.03
CA ALA A 61 -7.49 -5.93 11.69
C ALA A 61 -6.95 -4.99 12.77
N PHE A 62 -5.83 -5.36 13.39
CA PHE A 62 -5.09 -4.48 14.28
C PHE A 62 -4.04 -3.71 13.49
N TYR A 63 -4.22 -2.39 13.39
CA TYR A 63 -3.37 -1.47 12.63
C TYR A 63 -2.80 -0.34 13.50
N GLY A 64 -1.89 0.43 12.95
CA GLY A 64 -1.31 1.64 13.54
C GLY A 64 0.08 1.39 14.09
N GLY A 65 0.21 0.92 15.32
CA GLY A 65 1.51 0.61 15.94
C GLY A 65 2.08 -0.76 15.54
N SER A 66 2.97 -1.27 16.38
CA SER A 66 3.56 -2.60 16.22
C SER A 66 2.89 -3.57 17.18
N PHE A 67 1.86 -4.28 16.71
CA PHE A 67 0.99 -5.08 17.58
C PHE A 67 1.75 -6.12 18.40
N THR A 68 2.73 -6.83 17.82
CA THR A 68 3.47 -7.88 18.55
C THR A 68 4.49 -7.34 19.53
N ALA A 69 4.78 -6.03 19.51
CA ALA A 69 5.70 -5.36 20.41
C ALA A 69 4.99 -4.68 21.60
N ILE A 70 3.67 -4.62 21.65
CA ILE A 70 2.95 -4.19 22.86
C ILE A 70 2.99 -5.28 23.92
N PRO A 71 2.77 -4.96 25.22
CA PRO A 71 2.79 -5.95 26.29
C PRO A 71 1.89 -7.15 26.00
N VAL A 72 2.36 -8.36 26.30
CA VAL A 72 1.62 -9.61 26.02
C VAL A 72 0.24 -9.62 26.69
N ALA A 73 0.11 -9.04 27.87
CA ALA A 73 -1.18 -8.94 28.56
C ALA A 73 -2.20 -8.12 27.77
N GLU A 74 -1.77 -7.00 27.16
CA GLU A 74 -2.62 -6.16 26.32
C GLU A 74 -3.00 -6.86 25.00
N GLN A 75 -2.03 -7.50 24.32
CA GLN A 75 -2.32 -8.34 23.15
C GLN A 75 -3.39 -9.38 23.48
N THR A 76 -3.23 -10.07 24.62
CA THR A 76 -4.16 -11.11 25.09
C THR A 76 -5.55 -10.54 25.34
N ALA A 77 -5.66 -9.40 26.01
CA ALA A 77 -6.95 -8.76 26.29
C ALA A 77 -7.71 -8.41 25.00
N LEU A 78 -7.00 -7.91 23.97
CA LEU A 78 -7.59 -7.59 22.67
C LEU A 78 -8.03 -8.86 21.91
N PHE A 79 -7.24 -9.93 21.94
CA PHE A 79 -7.60 -11.21 21.34
C PHE A 79 -8.77 -11.89 22.05
N GLU A 80 -8.77 -11.92 23.39
CA GLU A 80 -9.89 -12.49 24.17
C GLU A 80 -11.20 -11.72 23.92
N ALA A 81 -11.14 -10.40 23.70
CA ALA A 81 -12.31 -9.62 23.33
C ALA A 81 -12.87 -10.00 21.93
N ALA A 82 -12.02 -10.44 21.01
CA ALA A 82 -12.42 -10.88 19.67
C ALA A 82 -12.89 -12.35 19.63
N LYS A 83 -12.46 -13.16 20.60
CA LYS A 83 -12.68 -14.62 20.60
C LYS A 83 -14.14 -15.04 20.47
N PRO A 84 -15.12 -14.48 21.22
CA PRO A 84 -16.53 -14.86 21.06
C PRO A 84 -17.04 -14.69 19.63
N TYR A 85 -16.60 -13.65 18.94
CA TYR A 85 -17.00 -13.35 17.56
C TYR A 85 -16.29 -14.21 16.50
N LEU A 86 -15.15 -14.82 16.85
CA LEU A 86 -14.52 -15.89 16.05
C LEU A 86 -15.29 -17.19 16.24
N ASP A 87 -15.66 -17.53 17.49
CA ASP A 87 -16.33 -18.77 17.84
C ASP A 87 -17.76 -18.85 17.23
N ASP A 88 -18.47 -17.73 17.14
CA ASP A 88 -19.81 -17.65 16.53
C ASP A 88 -19.79 -17.35 15.01
N GLY A 89 -18.62 -17.13 14.43
CA GLY A 89 -18.43 -16.83 13.00
C GLY A 89 -18.80 -15.41 12.58
N THR A 90 -19.04 -14.49 13.50
CA THR A 90 -19.27 -13.07 13.19
C THR A 90 -18.06 -12.45 12.49
N ILE A 91 -16.84 -12.84 12.90
CA ILE A 91 -15.60 -12.60 12.16
C ILE A 91 -14.96 -13.95 11.77
N SER A 92 -14.30 -13.98 10.62
CA SER A 92 -13.68 -15.20 10.08
C SER A 92 -12.24 -15.41 10.52
N SER A 93 -11.53 -14.33 10.84
CA SER A 93 -10.10 -14.37 11.18
C SER A 93 -9.63 -13.01 11.68
N ILE A 94 -8.37 -12.99 12.15
CA ILE A 94 -7.67 -11.79 12.58
C ILE A 94 -6.48 -11.54 11.66
N ARG A 95 -6.18 -10.26 11.38
CA ARG A 95 -4.91 -9.80 10.81
C ARG A 95 -4.29 -8.75 11.71
N LEU A 96 -3.00 -8.54 11.58
CA LEU A 96 -2.31 -7.49 12.33
C LEU A 96 -1.09 -6.96 11.57
N SER A 97 -0.75 -5.70 11.85
CA SER A 97 0.48 -5.07 11.39
C SER A 97 1.51 -5.05 12.50
N THR A 98 2.75 -5.34 12.15
CA THR A 98 3.85 -5.29 13.10
C THR A 98 5.20 -5.03 12.43
N ARG A 99 6.21 -4.85 13.27
CA ARG A 99 7.61 -4.68 12.87
C ARG A 99 8.28 -6.04 12.67
N PRO A 100 9.27 -6.16 11.77
CA PRO A 100 10.01 -7.41 11.57
C PRO A 100 10.76 -7.86 12.83
N ASP A 101 11.40 -6.93 13.54
CA ASP A 101 12.18 -7.16 14.77
C ASP A 101 11.32 -7.56 16.00
N ALA A 102 9.99 -7.56 15.86
CA ALA A 102 9.04 -8.02 16.90
C ALA A 102 8.40 -9.38 16.55
N ILE A 103 9.06 -10.17 15.70
CA ILE A 103 8.65 -11.53 15.32
C ILE A 103 9.64 -12.54 15.85
N ASP A 104 9.15 -13.48 16.66
CA ASP A 104 9.87 -14.65 17.11
C ASP A 104 8.95 -15.88 17.19
N ALA A 105 9.51 -17.05 17.46
CA ALA A 105 8.76 -18.31 17.53
C ALA A 105 7.66 -18.30 18.60
N LYS A 106 7.90 -17.64 19.74
CA LYS A 106 6.91 -17.53 20.84
C LYS A 106 5.75 -16.63 20.42
N THR A 107 6.05 -15.53 19.77
CA THR A 107 5.07 -14.61 19.19
C THR A 107 4.20 -15.33 18.17
N LEU A 108 4.80 -16.03 17.20
CA LEU A 108 4.05 -16.74 16.16
C LEU A 108 3.18 -17.85 16.75
N ALA A 109 3.66 -18.60 17.77
CA ALA A 109 2.85 -19.58 18.48
C ALA A 109 1.62 -18.94 19.16
N ARG A 110 1.79 -17.76 19.80
CA ARG A 110 0.70 -16.99 20.39
C ARG A 110 -0.31 -16.54 19.33
N LEU A 111 0.14 -15.97 18.21
CA LEU A 111 -0.74 -15.54 17.12
C LEU A 111 -1.59 -16.70 16.58
N LYS A 112 -0.99 -17.87 16.45
CA LYS A 112 -1.69 -19.09 16.00
C LYS A 112 -2.79 -19.53 16.95
N LYS A 113 -2.56 -19.43 18.28
CA LYS A 113 -3.56 -19.72 19.32
C LYS A 113 -4.83 -18.86 19.18
N TYR A 114 -4.71 -17.62 18.70
CA TYR A 114 -5.81 -16.67 18.58
C TYR A 114 -6.35 -16.53 17.14
N SER A 115 -6.17 -17.54 16.29
CA SER A 115 -6.71 -17.58 14.93
C SER A 115 -6.31 -16.38 14.05
N VAL A 116 -5.12 -15.82 14.30
CA VAL A 116 -4.52 -14.86 13.38
C VAL A 116 -4.23 -15.59 12.08
N GLN A 117 -4.68 -15.03 10.97
CA GLN A 117 -4.47 -15.60 9.64
C GLN A 117 -3.39 -14.81 8.88
N THR A 118 -3.40 -13.49 8.98
CA THR A 118 -2.55 -12.62 8.17
C THR A 118 -1.63 -11.79 9.04
N VAL A 119 -0.34 -11.79 8.74
CA VAL A 119 0.67 -10.93 9.36
C VAL A 119 1.19 -9.93 8.31
N GLU A 120 1.03 -8.64 8.62
CA GLU A 120 1.54 -7.57 7.76
C GLU A 120 2.83 -7.01 8.37
N LEU A 121 3.97 -7.18 7.68
CA LEU A 121 5.26 -6.69 8.14
C LEU A 121 5.59 -5.34 7.51
N GLY A 122 5.85 -4.36 8.35
CA GLY A 122 6.31 -3.04 7.95
C GLY A 122 7.79 -3.03 7.56
N ALA A 123 8.14 -3.58 6.42
CA ALA A 123 9.50 -3.61 5.89
C ALA A 123 10.03 -2.20 5.57
N GLN A 124 9.22 -1.38 4.97
CA GLN A 124 9.46 -0.03 4.43
C GLN A 124 10.51 -0.03 3.30
N SER A 125 11.71 -0.53 3.52
CA SER A 125 12.78 -0.71 2.55
C SER A 125 13.58 -1.99 2.85
N LEU A 126 14.31 -2.52 1.87
CA LEU A 126 15.34 -3.55 2.04
C LEU A 126 16.72 -3.01 1.64
N CYS A 127 16.93 -1.71 1.85
CA CYS A 127 18.20 -1.02 1.77
C CYS A 127 18.54 -0.48 3.17
N ASP A 128 19.57 -1.05 3.82
CA ASP A 128 19.93 -0.70 5.21
C ASP A 128 20.24 0.79 5.39
N LYS A 129 20.85 1.43 4.39
CA LYS A 129 21.08 2.88 4.41
C LYS A 129 19.78 3.68 4.52
N VAL A 130 18.75 3.30 3.76
CA VAL A 130 17.43 3.93 3.79
C VAL A 130 16.74 3.70 5.12
N LEU A 131 16.80 2.47 5.64
CA LEU A 131 16.26 2.12 6.95
C LEU A 131 16.93 2.91 8.07
N TRP A 132 18.24 3.05 8.03
CA TRP A 132 19.01 3.83 9.01
C TRP A 132 18.67 5.31 8.97
N LEU A 133 18.67 5.94 7.77
CA LEU A 133 18.30 7.35 7.59
C LEU A 133 16.85 7.65 7.98
N SER A 134 15.99 6.63 7.95
CA SER A 134 14.58 6.76 8.33
C SER A 134 14.31 6.44 9.81
N ASN A 135 15.37 6.23 10.61
CA ASN A 135 15.29 5.81 12.02
C ASN A 135 14.38 4.60 12.23
N ARG A 136 14.47 3.60 11.31
CA ARG A 136 13.54 2.47 11.32
C ARG A 136 13.85 1.46 12.42
N GLY A 137 15.11 1.35 12.84
CA GLY A 137 15.59 0.54 13.97
C GLY A 137 15.61 -0.97 13.69
N HIS A 138 15.43 -1.40 12.43
CA HIS A 138 15.68 -2.77 12.00
C HIS A 138 16.42 -2.78 10.66
N THR A 139 16.98 -3.93 10.31
CA THR A 139 17.76 -4.18 9.11
C THR A 139 16.96 -4.90 8.03
N ALA A 140 17.46 -4.90 6.79
CA ALA A 140 16.90 -5.68 5.70
C ALA A 140 16.92 -7.20 6.03
N LYS A 141 17.96 -7.68 6.70
CA LYS A 141 18.08 -9.08 7.11
C LYS A 141 16.97 -9.49 8.10
N GLU A 142 16.64 -8.64 9.07
CA GLU A 142 15.53 -8.90 10.00
C GLU A 142 14.19 -8.97 9.29
N VAL A 143 13.99 -8.18 8.23
CA VAL A 143 12.78 -8.29 7.38
C VAL A 143 12.72 -9.65 6.68
N GLU A 144 13.85 -10.09 6.08
CA GLU A 144 13.95 -11.38 5.40
C GLU A 144 13.67 -12.55 6.37
N ASP A 145 14.32 -12.55 7.54
CA ASP A 145 14.17 -13.59 8.54
C ASP A 145 12.74 -13.65 9.07
N ALA A 146 12.15 -12.51 9.43
CA ALA A 146 10.77 -12.44 9.89
C ALA A 146 9.78 -12.94 8.82
N ALA A 147 9.97 -12.55 7.56
CA ALA A 147 9.14 -12.99 6.45
C ALA A 147 9.17 -14.52 6.28
N ILE A 148 10.38 -15.12 6.35
CA ILE A 148 10.55 -16.57 6.28
C ILE A 148 9.86 -17.26 7.46
N MET A 149 10.05 -16.76 8.69
CA MET A 149 9.42 -17.32 9.90
C MET A 149 7.89 -17.27 9.84
N VAL A 150 7.32 -16.14 9.40
CA VAL A 150 5.86 -15.95 9.25
C VAL A 150 5.29 -16.98 8.26
N LYS A 151 5.92 -17.16 7.10
CA LYS A 151 5.49 -18.14 6.09
C LYS A 151 5.65 -19.58 6.56
N GLN A 152 6.78 -19.93 7.18
CA GLN A 152 7.01 -21.28 7.72
C GLN A 152 6.00 -21.62 8.82
N ALA A 153 5.56 -20.64 9.60
CA ALA A 153 4.50 -20.82 10.57
C ALA A 153 3.09 -20.95 9.95
N GLY A 154 2.93 -20.79 8.63
CA GLY A 154 1.68 -20.96 7.90
C GLY A 154 0.73 -19.77 7.93
N PHE A 155 1.24 -18.56 8.16
CA PHE A 155 0.45 -17.33 8.05
C PHE A 155 0.49 -16.77 6.63
N GLU A 156 -0.56 -16.07 6.23
CA GLU A 156 -0.51 -15.15 5.09
C GLU A 156 0.45 -14.00 5.42
N LEU A 157 1.38 -13.75 4.51
CA LEU A 157 2.37 -12.68 4.65
C LEU A 157 2.03 -11.51 3.75
N ILE A 158 1.84 -10.34 4.33
CA ILE A 158 1.78 -9.07 3.60
C ILE A 158 3.03 -8.27 3.93
N LEU A 159 3.72 -7.79 2.89
CA LEU A 159 4.86 -6.89 3.06
C LEU A 159 4.47 -5.47 2.68
N GLN A 160 4.76 -4.53 3.57
CA GLN A 160 4.57 -3.11 3.32
C GLN A 160 5.90 -2.47 2.98
N MET A 161 5.99 -1.79 1.83
CA MET A 161 7.12 -0.98 1.43
C MET A 161 6.74 0.48 1.26
N MET A 162 7.74 1.34 1.36
CA MET A 162 7.62 2.77 1.05
C MET A 162 8.53 3.14 -0.12
N THR A 163 8.27 4.28 -0.75
CA THR A 163 9.14 4.89 -1.75
C THR A 163 9.41 6.34 -1.38
N GLY A 164 10.61 6.84 -1.70
CA GLY A 164 10.98 8.23 -1.45
C GLY A 164 11.31 8.54 0.01
N LEU A 165 11.72 7.55 0.80
CA LEU A 165 12.28 7.76 2.14
C LEU A 165 13.62 8.52 2.06
N PRO A 166 14.13 9.10 3.18
CA PRO A 166 15.45 9.71 3.20
C PRO A 166 16.53 8.77 2.66
N GLY A 167 17.30 9.27 1.67
CA GLY A 167 18.34 8.50 0.99
C GLY A 167 17.87 7.49 -0.03
N ASP A 168 16.56 7.38 -0.28
CA ASP A 168 16.00 6.48 -1.27
C ASP A 168 16.18 7.01 -2.71
N THR A 169 16.29 6.10 -3.66
CA THR A 169 16.36 6.38 -5.11
C THR A 169 15.39 5.47 -5.85
N ASP A 170 15.13 5.75 -7.12
CA ASP A 170 14.34 4.84 -7.96
C ASP A 170 14.93 3.42 -7.97
N GLU A 171 16.25 3.33 -8.02
CA GLU A 171 16.99 2.06 -8.06
C GLU A 171 16.83 1.29 -6.76
N SER A 172 16.98 1.96 -5.59
CA SER A 172 16.80 1.30 -4.28
C SER A 172 15.36 0.86 -4.04
N CYS A 173 14.37 1.63 -4.53
CA CYS A 173 12.96 1.23 -4.51
C CYS A 173 12.72 -0.02 -5.37
N VAL A 174 13.28 -0.07 -6.58
CA VAL A 174 13.18 -1.23 -7.49
C VAL A 174 13.86 -2.46 -6.90
N GLU A 175 15.05 -2.31 -6.32
CA GLU A 175 15.76 -3.42 -5.67
C GLU A 175 15.01 -3.91 -4.42
N THR A 176 14.42 -3.01 -3.63
CA THR A 176 13.51 -3.39 -2.54
C THR A 176 12.35 -4.23 -3.06
N ALA A 177 11.70 -3.82 -4.14
CA ALA A 177 10.60 -4.58 -4.74
C ALA A 177 11.04 -5.98 -5.21
N LYS A 178 12.20 -6.10 -5.87
CA LYS A 178 12.76 -7.40 -6.30
C LYS A 178 13.04 -8.32 -5.11
N LYS A 179 13.64 -7.81 -4.04
CA LYS A 179 13.89 -8.58 -2.82
C LYS A 179 12.59 -9.02 -2.16
N ILE A 180 11.57 -8.15 -2.11
CA ILE A 180 10.22 -8.51 -1.63
C ILE A 180 9.61 -9.63 -2.47
N ILE A 181 9.72 -9.56 -3.81
CA ILE A 181 9.23 -10.60 -4.72
C ILE A 181 9.91 -11.95 -4.43
N ALA A 182 11.21 -11.96 -4.15
CA ALA A 182 11.95 -13.16 -3.80
C ALA A 182 11.44 -13.83 -2.51
N LEU A 183 10.89 -13.05 -1.57
CA LEU A 183 10.25 -13.55 -0.34
C LEU A 183 8.85 -14.14 -0.60
N ARG A 184 8.27 -13.95 -1.79
CA ARG A 184 6.97 -14.48 -2.22
C ARG A 184 5.85 -14.19 -1.22
N PRO A 185 5.57 -12.92 -0.86
CA PRO A 185 4.44 -12.58 0.00
C PRO A 185 3.11 -12.88 -0.72
N ASP A 186 2.05 -13.02 0.07
CA ASP A 186 0.68 -13.20 -0.45
C ASP A 186 0.07 -11.87 -0.94
N GLY A 187 0.72 -10.75 -0.63
CA GLY A 187 0.40 -9.44 -1.16
C GLY A 187 1.34 -8.36 -0.64
N VAL A 188 1.23 -7.18 -1.24
CA VAL A 188 2.04 -6.02 -0.85
C VAL A 188 1.19 -4.77 -0.68
N ARG A 189 1.68 -3.86 0.17
CA ARG A 189 1.21 -2.48 0.26
C ARG A 189 2.36 -1.56 -0.11
N ILE A 190 2.08 -0.54 -0.91
CA ILE A 190 3.06 0.44 -1.34
C ILE A 190 2.62 1.82 -0.86
N TYR A 191 3.42 2.44 0.00
CA TYR A 191 3.16 3.77 0.54
C TYR A 191 4.25 4.75 0.14
N PRO A 192 4.06 5.53 -0.93
CA PRO A 192 4.95 6.66 -1.19
C PRO A 192 4.94 7.64 -0.03
N THR A 193 6.11 8.20 0.23
CA THR A 193 6.35 9.06 1.38
C THR A 193 5.53 10.34 1.29
N VAL A 194 4.79 10.61 2.35
CA VAL A 194 4.02 11.83 2.56
C VAL A 194 4.68 12.61 3.70
N ILE A 195 4.81 13.91 3.54
CA ILE A 195 5.32 14.80 4.58
C ILE A 195 4.14 15.21 5.45
N VAL A 196 4.11 14.67 6.66
CA VAL A 196 3.06 14.93 7.65
C VAL A 196 3.59 15.90 8.71
N ARG A 197 2.75 16.84 9.15
CA ARG A 197 3.10 17.79 10.23
C ARG A 197 3.55 17.06 11.49
N ASP A 198 4.40 17.73 12.26
CA ASP A 198 4.93 17.23 13.55
C ASP A 198 5.64 15.87 13.39
N THR A 199 6.43 15.72 12.32
CA THR A 199 7.36 14.62 12.07
C THR A 199 8.77 15.16 11.85
N GLU A 200 9.79 14.36 12.18
CA GLU A 200 11.18 14.72 11.88
C GLU A 200 11.38 14.95 10.37
N LEU A 201 10.70 14.18 9.52
CA LEU A 201 10.72 14.36 8.06
C LEU A 201 10.23 15.74 7.63
N TYR A 202 9.23 16.28 8.31
CA TYR A 202 8.75 17.65 8.08
C TYR A 202 9.83 18.69 8.40
N ASP A 203 10.55 18.51 9.52
CA ASP A 203 11.63 19.39 9.90
C ASP A 203 12.83 19.27 8.94
N MET A 204 13.18 18.04 8.52
CA MET A 204 14.20 17.80 7.49
C MET A 204 13.85 18.48 6.16
N TRP A 205 12.59 18.42 5.75
CA TRP A 205 12.11 19.06 4.52
C TRP A 205 12.19 20.59 4.61
N LYS A 206 11.77 21.17 5.74
CA LYS A 206 11.88 22.64 5.98
C LYS A 206 13.32 23.11 6.04
N ALA A 207 14.22 22.31 6.60
CA ALA A 207 15.64 22.59 6.66
C ALA A 207 16.37 22.35 5.31
N GLY A 208 15.69 21.81 4.29
CA GLY A 208 16.29 21.49 2.99
C GLY A 208 17.20 20.27 2.98
N THR A 209 17.22 19.47 4.06
CA THR A 209 18.03 18.24 4.18
C THR A 209 17.32 17.01 3.63
N TYR A 210 16.02 17.05 3.39
CA TYR A 210 15.23 16.06 2.68
C TYR A 210 14.61 16.69 1.43
N LYS A 211 14.86 16.08 0.28
CA LYS A 211 14.22 16.44 -0.99
C LYS A 211 12.86 15.79 -1.09
N GLU A 212 11.83 16.57 -1.29
CA GLU A 212 10.47 16.08 -1.44
C GLU A 212 10.34 15.02 -2.54
N HIS A 213 9.70 13.91 -2.20
CA HIS A 213 9.24 12.88 -3.13
C HIS A 213 7.84 13.26 -3.61
N THR A 214 7.76 13.95 -4.74
CA THR A 214 6.49 14.49 -5.25
C THR A 214 5.54 13.40 -5.73
N VAL A 215 4.25 13.74 -5.94
CA VAL A 215 3.27 12.82 -6.57
C VAL A 215 3.78 12.31 -7.93
N SER A 216 4.42 13.17 -8.73
CA SER A 216 5.00 12.80 -10.03
C SER A 216 6.13 11.76 -9.90
N ASP A 217 7.03 11.95 -8.91
CA ASP A 217 8.10 10.99 -8.63
C ASP A 217 7.53 9.66 -8.17
N ALA A 218 6.55 9.70 -7.25
CA ALA A 218 5.87 8.51 -6.78
C ALA A 218 5.17 7.74 -7.91
N VAL A 219 4.44 8.43 -8.78
CA VAL A 219 3.78 7.81 -9.93
C VAL A 219 4.81 7.14 -10.85
N ARG A 220 5.94 7.79 -11.11
CA ARG A 220 7.01 7.27 -11.97
C ARG A 220 7.66 6.00 -11.38
N VAL A 221 8.05 6.03 -10.11
CA VAL A 221 8.69 4.86 -9.47
C VAL A 221 7.70 3.74 -9.19
N CYS A 222 6.49 4.08 -8.71
CA CYS A 222 5.45 3.08 -8.44
C CYS A 222 4.97 2.38 -9.72
N ALA A 223 4.98 3.04 -10.89
CA ALA A 223 4.67 2.37 -12.15
C ALA A 223 5.69 1.27 -12.48
N LYS A 224 6.99 1.51 -12.25
CA LYS A 224 8.05 0.50 -12.41
C LYS A 224 7.86 -0.67 -11.45
N ILE A 225 7.64 -0.38 -10.17
CA ILE A 225 7.46 -1.37 -9.11
C ILE A 225 6.19 -2.20 -9.34
N THR A 226 5.08 -1.54 -9.70
CA THR A 226 3.80 -2.20 -9.99
C THR A 226 3.94 -3.23 -11.10
N LYS A 227 4.68 -2.89 -12.16
CA LYS A 227 4.96 -3.83 -13.25
C LYS A 227 5.67 -5.07 -12.76
N LEU A 228 6.67 -4.95 -11.87
CA LEU A 228 7.39 -6.09 -11.31
C LEU A 228 6.48 -7.00 -10.47
N PHE A 229 5.62 -6.43 -9.63
CA PHE A 229 4.67 -7.21 -8.83
C PHE A 229 3.59 -7.88 -9.70
N ASP A 230 3.08 -7.18 -10.72
CA ASP A 230 2.12 -7.74 -11.68
C ASP A 230 2.74 -8.94 -12.42
N GLU A 231 3.98 -8.83 -12.90
CA GLU A 231 4.74 -9.90 -13.58
C GLU A 231 5.03 -11.10 -12.65
N ALA A 232 5.24 -10.84 -11.36
CA ALA A 232 5.43 -11.87 -10.34
C ALA A 232 4.12 -12.49 -9.82
N GLY A 233 2.96 -11.98 -10.24
CA GLY A 233 1.64 -12.45 -9.78
C GLY A 233 1.34 -12.09 -8.32
N ILE A 234 2.03 -11.10 -7.74
CA ILE A 234 1.83 -10.67 -6.35
C ILE A 234 0.86 -9.48 -6.31
N PRO A 235 -0.31 -9.61 -5.66
CA PRO A 235 -1.31 -8.56 -5.63
C PRO A 235 -0.85 -7.35 -4.82
N ILE A 236 -1.01 -6.16 -5.39
CA ILE A 236 -0.88 -4.90 -4.66
C ILE A 236 -2.22 -4.60 -4.00
N ILE A 237 -2.30 -4.84 -2.69
CA ILE A 237 -3.52 -4.69 -1.91
C ILE A 237 -3.88 -3.21 -1.74
N ARG A 238 -2.85 -2.36 -1.60
CA ARG A 238 -3.02 -0.93 -1.43
C ARG A 238 -1.85 -0.15 -1.98
N MET A 239 -2.17 1.02 -2.56
CA MET A 239 -1.19 2.02 -2.95
C MET A 239 -1.62 3.40 -2.44
N GLY A 240 -0.72 4.05 -1.67
CA GLY A 240 -0.96 5.33 -1.02
C GLY A 240 -1.79 5.24 0.27
N LEU A 241 -1.71 6.28 1.08
CA LEU A 241 -2.43 6.38 2.34
C LEU A 241 -3.95 6.45 2.11
N ASN A 242 -4.72 6.00 3.11
CA ASN A 242 -6.15 6.26 3.10
C ASN A 242 -6.40 7.76 3.28
N PRO A 243 -7.31 8.34 2.50
CA PRO A 243 -7.78 9.67 2.82
C PRO A 243 -8.45 9.65 4.21
N THR A 244 -7.91 10.43 5.13
CA THR A 244 -8.56 10.77 6.40
C THR A 244 -8.93 12.24 6.36
N GLU A 245 -9.81 12.68 7.26
CA GLU A 245 -10.17 14.09 7.37
C GLU A 245 -8.93 14.94 7.70
N ASP A 246 -8.07 14.47 8.62
CA ASP A 246 -6.84 15.17 9.01
C ASP A 246 -5.84 15.29 7.85
N LEU A 247 -5.54 14.19 7.16
CA LEU A 247 -4.61 14.21 6.02
C LEU A 247 -5.13 15.08 4.87
N SER A 248 -6.43 14.99 4.57
CA SER A 248 -7.09 15.80 3.54
C SER A 248 -7.30 17.24 3.98
N GLY A 249 -7.41 17.49 5.29
CA GLY A 249 -7.58 18.79 5.93
C GLY A 249 -6.30 19.62 6.07
N GLY A 250 -5.12 19.09 5.68
CA GLY A 250 -3.88 19.83 5.62
C GLY A 250 -2.74 19.32 6.50
N ASP A 251 -2.88 18.16 7.13
CA ASP A 251 -1.77 17.52 7.84
C ASP A 251 -0.75 16.91 6.88
N ALA A 252 -1.17 16.51 5.67
CA ALA A 252 -0.29 16.20 4.55
C ALA A 252 0.16 17.51 3.88
N VAL A 253 1.33 17.99 4.23
CA VAL A 253 1.85 19.30 3.78
C VAL A 253 2.75 19.21 2.55
N GLY A 254 3.11 18.02 2.13
CA GLY A 254 3.96 17.74 0.96
C GLY A 254 4.13 16.26 0.73
N GLY A 255 4.96 15.91 -0.25
CA GLY A 255 5.20 14.54 -0.64
C GLY A 255 4.12 13.96 -1.56
N ALA A 256 3.99 12.66 -1.56
CA ALA A 256 3.19 11.92 -2.55
C ALA A 256 1.75 11.64 -2.08
N TYR A 257 1.11 12.60 -1.41
CA TYR A 257 -0.28 12.44 -1.02
C TYR A 257 -1.23 12.71 -2.19
N HIS A 258 -1.97 11.70 -2.61
CA HIS A 258 -3.05 11.82 -3.59
C HIS A 258 -4.11 10.73 -3.34
N PRO A 259 -5.41 11.08 -3.20
CA PRO A 259 -6.47 10.12 -2.87
C PRO A 259 -6.63 9.01 -3.91
N ALA A 260 -6.31 9.28 -5.17
CA ALA A 260 -6.39 8.34 -6.28
C ALA A 260 -4.99 7.92 -6.82
N LEU A 261 -3.97 7.84 -5.95
CA LEU A 261 -2.60 7.56 -6.38
C LEU A 261 -2.47 6.27 -7.19
N GLY A 262 -3.15 5.20 -6.78
CA GLY A 262 -3.15 3.92 -7.51
C GLY A 262 -3.72 4.05 -8.93
N GLU A 263 -4.71 4.91 -9.13
CA GLU A 263 -5.25 5.19 -10.46
C GLU A 263 -4.26 5.96 -11.33
N LEU A 264 -3.58 6.96 -10.75
CA LEU A 264 -2.51 7.71 -11.44
C LEU A 264 -1.38 6.79 -11.90
N VAL A 265 -0.96 5.86 -11.05
CA VAL A 265 0.07 4.87 -11.39
C VAL A 265 -0.38 3.95 -12.53
N ARG A 266 -1.60 3.41 -12.46
CA ARG A 266 -2.15 2.59 -13.56
C ARG A 266 -2.32 3.39 -14.85
N SER A 267 -2.71 4.67 -14.75
CA SER A 267 -2.80 5.59 -15.87
C SER A 267 -1.43 5.82 -16.53
N ARG A 268 -0.39 6.01 -15.74
CA ARG A 268 1.00 6.12 -16.23
C ARG A 268 1.45 4.84 -16.93
N MET A 269 1.15 3.68 -16.38
CA MET A 269 1.48 2.40 -17.05
C MET A 269 0.80 2.25 -18.41
N MET A 270 -0.46 2.69 -18.54
CA MET A 270 -1.17 2.72 -19.82
C MET A 270 -0.50 3.69 -20.81
N PHE A 271 -0.13 4.89 -20.33
CA PHE A 271 0.62 5.85 -21.15
C PHE A 271 1.94 5.25 -21.66
N ASP A 272 2.74 4.65 -20.78
CA ASP A 272 4.04 4.05 -21.15
C ASP A 272 3.89 2.89 -22.18
N LYS A 273 2.79 2.12 -22.09
CA LYS A 273 2.45 1.09 -23.09
C LYS A 273 2.05 1.72 -24.42
N ALA A 274 1.26 2.79 -24.40
CA ALA A 274 0.85 3.49 -25.60
C ALA A 274 2.04 4.15 -26.31
N VAL A 275 2.98 4.74 -25.55
CA VAL A 275 4.23 5.28 -26.11
C VAL A 275 5.00 4.20 -26.90
N LYS A 276 5.13 2.99 -26.32
CA LYS A 276 5.80 1.88 -27.01
C LYS A 276 5.04 1.40 -28.26
N LEU A 277 3.71 1.39 -28.19
CA LEU A 277 2.86 0.96 -29.30
C LEU A 277 2.89 1.94 -30.46
N LEU A 278 3.08 3.23 -30.18
CA LEU A 278 3.13 4.31 -31.17
C LEU A 278 4.57 4.62 -31.65
N ASP A 279 5.56 3.88 -31.14
CA ASP A 279 6.94 4.05 -31.59
C ASP A 279 7.06 3.80 -33.10
N GLY A 280 7.70 4.71 -33.81
CA GLY A 280 7.79 4.68 -35.27
C GLY A 280 6.55 5.17 -36.05
N VAL A 281 5.49 5.61 -35.38
CA VAL A 281 4.32 6.22 -36.05
C VAL A 281 4.70 7.60 -36.59
N GLU A 282 4.43 7.84 -37.87
CA GLU A 282 4.67 9.12 -38.54
C GLU A 282 3.81 10.25 -37.98
N SER A 283 4.28 11.47 -38.06
CA SER A 283 3.53 12.68 -37.70
C SER A 283 2.28 12.88 -38.56
N ASP A 284 1.35 13.70 -38.04
CA ASP A 284 0.09 14.11 -38.72
C ASP A 284 -0.91 12.95 -38.97
N LYS A 285 -0.70 11.80 -38.32
CA LYS A 285 -1.60 10.65 -38.38
C LYS A 285 -2.80 10.82 -37.43
N ARG A 286 -3.93 10.19 -37.79
CA ARG A 286 -5.07 9.97 -36.93
C ARG A 286 -4.96 8.59 -36.32
N VAL A 287 -4.93 8.52 -34.98
CA VAL A 287 -4.75 7.27 -34.22
C VAL A 287 -6.01 6.93 -33.46
N VAL A 288 -6.43 5.66 -33.53
CA VAL A 288 -7.48 5.11 -32.66
C VAL A 288 -6.89 3.97 -31.85
N LEU A 289 -6.89 4.13 -30.52
CA LEU A 289 -6.45 3.10 -29.58
C LEU A 289 -7.66 2.42 -28.95
N GLY A 290 -7.65 1.08 -28.93
CA GLY A 290 -8.64 0.24 -28.26
C GLY A 290 -8.12 -0.21 -26.89
N VAL A 291 -8.97 -0.09 -25.87
CA VAL A 291 -8.68 -0.53 -24.50
C VAL A 291 -9.91 -1.21 -23.90
N ASN A 292 -9.70 -2.00 -22.82
CA ASN A 292 -10.83 -2.54 -22.06
C ASN A 292 -11.71 -1.41 -21.50
N LYS A 293 -13.00 -1.66 -21.33
CA LYS A 293 -13.96 -0.70 -20.73
C LYS A 293 -13.47 -0.11 -19.41
N SER A 294 -12.88 -0.94 -18.55
CA SER A 294 -12.37 -0.53 -17.22
C SER A 294 -11.12 0.36 -17.29
N ASP A 295 -10.48 0.47 -18.47
CA ASP A 295 -9.20 1.17 -18.63
C ASP A 295 -9.33 2.45 -19.47
N VAL A 296 -10.53 2.76 -19.97
CA VAL A 296 -10.75 3.96 -20.79
C VAL A 296 -10.34 5.24 -20.04
N SER A 297 -10.76 5.41 -18.78
CA SER A 297 -10.39 6.57 -17.96
C SER A 297 -8.88 6.64 -17.71
N LYS A 298 -8.25 5.50 -17.40
CA LYS A 298 -6.81 5.40 -17.17
C LYS A 298 -5.99 5.74 -18.41
N MET A 299 -6.46 5.26 -19.58
CA MET A 299 -5.80 5.56 -20.86
C MET A 299 -5.92 7.02 -21.26
N ILE A 300 -7.08 7.63 -21.06
CA ILE A 300 -7.30 9.06 -21.31
C ILE A 300 -6.49 9.91 -20.32
N GLY A 301 -6.36 9.48 -19.08
CA GLY A 301 -5.75 10.21 -17.96
C GLY A 301 -6.67 11.28 -17.38
N GLN A 302 -6.38 11.72 -16.17
CA GLN A 302 -7.10 12.83 -15.53
C GLN A 302 -6.99 14.09 -16.41
N HIS A 303 -8.11 14.81 -16.60
CA HIS A 303 -8.17 15.98 -17.48
C HIS A 303 -7.59 15.72 -18.90
N ARG A 304 -7.67 14.49 -19.40
CA ARG A 304 -7.15 14.05 -20.71
C ARG A 304 -5.63 14.12 -20.86
N CYS A 305 -4.88 14.21 -19.76
CA CYS A 305 -3.42 14.44 -19.79
C CYS A 305 -2.66 13.42 -20.66
N ASN A 306 -3.00 12.13 -20.61
CA ASN A 306 -2.32 11.12 -21.43
C ASN A 306 -2.63 11.28 -22.92
N ALA A 307 -3.90 11.52 -23.26
CA ALA A 307 -4.31 11.69 -24.66
C ALA A 307 -3.61 12.90 -25.28
N GLU A 308 -3.58 14.03 -24.58
CA GLU A 308 -2.92 15.24 -25.06
C GLU A 308 -1.39 15.09 -25.10
N ALA A 309 -0.79 14.42 -24.12
CA ALA A 309 0.65 14.14 -24.12
C ALA A 309 1.05 13.23 -25.29
N LEU A 310 0.30 12.14 -25.57
CA LEU A 310 0.55 11.29 -26.74
C LEU A 310 0.40 12.04 -28.05
N LYS A 311 -0.69 12.85 -28.17
CA LYS A 311 -0.91 13.67 -29.35
C LYS A 311 0.25 14.63 -29.60
N SER A 312 0.75 15.29 -28.56
CA SER A 312 1.88 16.22 -28.64
C SER A 312 3.19 15.50 -28.95
N GLN A 313 3.51 14.42 -28.22
CA GLN A 313 4.77 13.69 -28.33
C GLN A 313 4.98 13.09 -29.72
N PHE A 314 3.94 12.53 -30.31
CA PHE A 314 3.97 11.92 -31.66
C PHE A 314 3.48 12.87 -32.74
N LYS A 315 3.19 14.14 -32.43
CA LYS A 315 2.69 15.14 -33.38
C LYS A 315 1.49 14.64 -34.19
N LEU A 316 0.56 13.95 -33.51
CA LEU A 316 -0.59 13.35 -34.17
C LEU A 316 -1.64 14.41 -34.53
N LYS A 317 -2.32 14.22 -35.65
CA LYS A 317 -3.48 15.04 -36.05
C LYS A 317 -4.62 14.86 -35.01
N SER A 318 -4.89 13.63 -34.62
CA SER A 318 -5.86 13.31 -33.58
C SER A 318 -5.55 11.96 -32.91
N ILE A 319 -5.98 11.81 -31.65
CA ILE A 319 -5.98 10.55 -30.94
C ILE A 319 -7.39 10.29 -30.35
N LYS A 320 -7.92 9.10 -30.58
CA LYS A 320 -9.19 8.64 -30.05
C LYS A 320 -8.97 7.36 -29.26
N ILE A 321 -9.54 7.30 -28.06
CA ILE A 321 -9.56 6.09 -27.22
C ILE A 321 -10.96 5.48 -27.31
N MET A 322 -11.03 4.20 -27.66
CA MET A 322 -12.28 3.46 -27.80
C MET A 322 -12.28 2.23 -26.90
N GLN A 323 -13.46 1.91 -26.40
CA GLN A 323 -13.70 0.64 -25.71
C GLN A 323 -13.64 -0.51 -26.74
N THR A 324 -12.94 -1.59 -26.38
CA THR A 324 -12.90 -2.84 -27.16
C THR A 324 -12.84 -4.05 -26.21
N ASP A 325 -13.19 -5.21 -26.74
CA ASP A 325 -13.19 -6.48 -26.00
C ASP A 325 -11.79 -7.08 -25.96
N ILE A 326 -10.99 -6.62 -25.03
CA ILE A 326 -9.63 -7.10 -24.73
C ILE A 326 -9.43 -7.16 -23.21
N ASN A 327 -8.37 -7.82 -22.75
CA ASN A 327 -8.09 -7.90 -21.32
C ASN A 327 -7.75 -6.53 -20.74
N SER A 328 -8.08 -6.34 -19.45
CA SER A 328 -7.65 -5.13 -18.73
C SER A 328 -6.13 -5.00 -18.75
N GLY A 329 -5.64 -3.78 -18.95
CA GLY A 329 -4.23 -3.46 -19.08
C GLY A 329 -3.64 -3.68 -20.48
N GLU A 330 -4.40 -4.19 -21.45
CA GLU A 330 -3.99 -4.27 -22.85
C GLU A 330 -4.38 -3.02 -23.64
N ILE A 331 -3.60 -2.73 -24.71
CA ILE A 331 -3.88 -1.66 -25.67
C ILE A 331 -3.70 -2.24 -27.07
N LYS A 332 -4.62 -1.92 -27.97
CA LYS A 332 -4.51 -2.26 -29.40
C LYS A 332 -4.59 -0.99 -30.26
N LEU A 333 -3.79 -0.92 -31.31
CA LEU A 333 -3.94 0.07 -32.37
C LEU A 333 -5.07 -0.42 -33.29
N LEU A 334 -6.17 0.33 -33.35
CA LEU A 334 -7.36 -0.03 -34.13
C LEU A 334 -7.34 0.61 -35.52
N SER A 335 -6.86 1.86 -35.65
CA SER A 335 -6.64 2.51 -36.93
C SER A 335 -5.48 3.49 -36.87
N LEU A 336 -4.85 3.69 -38.01
CA LEU A 336 -3.76 4.63 -38.27
C LEU A 336 -3.94 5.20 -39.69
N ASP A 337 -4.43 6.47 -39.77
CA ASP A 337 -4.77 7.14 -41.06
C ASP A 337 -3.99 8.44 -41.24
#